data_3304086181d54d93573a3b3730635d4b
#
_entry.id   3304086181d54d93573a3b3730635d4b
#
_cell.length_a   1.000
_cell.length_b   1.000
_cell.length_c   1.000
_cell.angle_alpha   90.00
_cell.angle_beta   90.00
_cell.angle_gamma   90.00
#
_symmetry.space_group_name_H-M   'P 1'
#
loop_
_entity.id
_entity.type
_entity.pdbx_description
1 polymer ?
#
loop_
_entity_poly.entity_id
_entity_poly.type
_entity_poly.pdbx_seq_one_letter_code
_entity_poly.pdbx_strand_id
1 'polypeptide(L)'
;MVPKKAIVTGGAGFIGSNLVDKLIDMGIQVSVIDDFSTGKMENTNKKAHYWKQDLSKVDIDELTQFMEGVDIVFHLAALARVQPSIEDPITFNKVNVDGTLNILWAAHKAGIKRVVYSASSSCYGNNKNFPTPETESTNPLSPYGLQKYLGEHYCKMFSEVYGLDTVSLRYFNVYGERMLLEGAYCLVLGIFAQKMLQGKPLTINNDGEQRRDFTYVGDVVNANILAATHPEDLKGESFNIGNGDNYSVNELADMFGGEKAEGQKVLEPFLTLADNSKAKNILNWNPTGDLPTWIEKYKKDLGI
;
A
#
# COMPACT_ATOMS: atom_id res chain seq x y z
N MET A 1 4.25 -22.74 0.65
CA MET A 1 5.62 -23.01 1.20
C MET A 1 6.17 -21.71 1.73
N VAL A 2 6.75 -21.68 2.95
CA VAL A 2 7.34 -20.45 3.50
C VAL A 2 8.61 -20.12 2.70
N PRO A 3 8.77 -18.91 2.14
CA PRO A 3 9.96 -18.53 1.39
C PRO A 3 11.18 -18.45 2.31
N LYS A 4 12.36 -18.73 1.77
CA LYS A 4 13.62 -18.57 2.51
C LYS A 4 14.25 -17.20 2.26
N LYS A 5 14.07 -16.67 1.06
CA LYS A 5 14.60 -15.39 0.63
C LYS A 5 13.51 -14.54 -0.01
N ALA A 6 13.42 -13.28 0.36
CA ALA A 6 12.47 -12.33 -0.20
C ALA A 6 13.12 -11.00 -0.58
N ILE A 7 12.60 -10.36 -1.60
CA ILE A 7 12.86 -8.95 -1.90
C ILE A 7 11.63 -8.13 -1.54
N VAL A 8 11.85 -6.99 -0.88
CA VAL A 8 10.82 -5.97 -0.64
C VAL A 8 11.27 -4.69 -1.33
N THR A 9 10.56 -4.25 -2.37
CA THR A 9 10.79 -2.94 -2.95
C THR A 9 10.01 -1.89 -2.16
N GLY A 10 10.58 -0.69 -1.96
CA GLY A 10 9.97 0.31 -1.08
C GLY A 10 10.02 -0.07 0.42
N GLY A 11 11.02 -0.89 0.81
CA GLY A 11 11.12 -1.43 2.16
C GLY A 11 11.62 -0.44 3.23
N ALA A 12 11.98 0.78 2.87
CA ALA A 12 12.23 1.88 3.81
C ALA A 12 11.01 2.80 4.00
N GLY A 13 9.92 2.55 3.23
CA GLY A 13 8.66 3.26 3.34
C GLY A 13 7.77 2.77 4.50
N PHE A 14 6.58 3.36 4.64
CA PHE A 14 5.62 3.04 5.70
C PHE A 14 5.25 1.55 5.73
N ILE A 15 4.55 1.04 4.72
CA ILE A 15 4.07 -0.35 4.70
C ILE A 15 5.25 -1.32 4.54
N GLY A 16 6.19 -0.99 3.64
CA GLY A 16 7.31 -1.86 3.32
C GLY A 16 8.21 -2.16 4.51
N SER A 17 8.49 -1.18 5.37
CA SER A 17 9.34 -1.39 6.55
C SER A 17 8.69 -2.27 7.61
N ASN A 18 7.36 -2.18 7.79
CA ASN A 18 6.60 -3.09 8.65
C ASN A 18 6.63 -4.52 8.10
N LEU A 19 6.53 -4.68 6.78
CA LEU A 19 6.64 -5.99 6.14
C LEU A 19 8.06 -6.56 6.28
N VAL A 20 9.11 -5.76 6.07
CA VAL A 20 10.51 -6.18 6.25
C VAL A 20 10.73 -6.72 7.65
N ASP A 21 10.31 -6.01 8.70
CA ASP A 21 10.45 -6.46 10.07
C ASP A 21 9.75 -7.80 10.30
N LYS A 22 8.51 -7.93 9.84
CA LYS A 22 7.74 -9.16 10.00
C LYS A 22 8.38 -10.37 9.28
N LEU A 23 8.88 -10.18 8.07
CA LEU A 23 9.56 -11.24 7.31
C LEU A 23 10.85 -11.68 8.03
N ILE A 24 11.62 -10.74 8.57
CA ILE A 24 12.83 -11.04 9.37
C ILE A 24 12.49 -11.80 10.65
N ASP A 25 11.42 -11.42 11.35
CA ASP A 25 10.95 -12.12 12.55
C ASP A 25 10.49 -13.55 12.25
N MET A 26 10.03 -13.81 11.02
CA MET A 26 9.72 -15.16 10.52
C MET A 26 10.98 -15.95 10.10
N GLY A 27 12.18 -15.38 10.22
CA GLY A 27 13.44 -16.03 9.84
C GLY A 27 13.73 -16.01 8.34
N ILE A 28 13.06 -15.15 7.57
CA ILE A 28 13.26 -14.99 6.12
C ILE A 28 14.44 -14.03 5.89
N GLN A 29 15.34 -14.38 4.99
CA GLN A 29 16.39 -13.47 4.54
C GLN A 29 15.79 -12.43 3.62
N VAL A 30 15.88 -11.15 4.00
CA VAL A 30 15.26 -10.04 3.26
C VAL A 30 16.32 -9.15 2.61
N SER A 31 16.16 -8.90 1.32
CA SER A 31 16.81 -7.81 0.60
C SER A 31 15.78 -6.73 0.26
N VAL A 32 16.20 -5.48 0.31
CA VAL A 32 15.34 -4.31 0.06
C VAL A 32 15.90 -3.52 -1.12
N ILE A 33 15.02 -3.08 -2.02
CA ILE A 33 15.33 -2.08 -3.05
C ILE A 33 14.52 -0.83 -2.73
N ASP A 34 15.18 0.30 -2.50
CA ASP A 34 14.54 1.58 -2.16
C ASP A 34 15.44 2.73 -2.63
N ASP A 35 14.89 3.75 -3.23
CA ASP A 35 15.64 4.94 -3.66
C ASP A 35 15.75 6.00 -2.54
N PHE A 36 15.01 5.80 -1.44
CA PHE A 36 14.88 6.71 -0.30
C PHE A 36 14.28 8.09 -0.66
N SER A 37 13.55 8.18 -1.77
CA SER A 37 12.84 9.42 -2.15
C SER A 37 11.72 9.78 -1.14
N THR A 38 11.05 8.77 -0.60
CA THR A 38 10.03 8.90 0.46
C THR A 38 10.30 7.97 1.64
N GLY A 39 11.08 6.92 1.44
CA GLY A 39 11.56 6.01 2.47
C GLY A 39 12.54 6.70 3.43
N LYS A 40 12.55 6.27 4.69
CA LYS A 40 13.38 6.88 5.74
C LYS A 40 14.42 5.90 6.25
N MET A 41 15.65 6.40 6.46
CA MET A 41 16.73 5.60 7.04
C MET A 41 16.40 5.06 8.43
N GLU A 42 15.62 5.80 9.22
CA GLU A 42 15.16 5.38 10.55
C GLU A 42 14.23 4.15 10.53
N ASN A 43 13.58 3.88 9.38
CA ASN A 43 12.73 2.72 9.19
C ASN A 43 13.50 1.46 8.74
N THR A 44 14.81 1.56 8.53
CA THR A 44 15.59 0.43 8.02
C THR A 44 15.86 -0.61 9.11
N ASN A 45 15.74 -1.89 8.75
CA ASN A 45 16.11 -3.01 9.64
C ASN A 45 17.56 -3.42 9.37
N LYS A 46 18.40 -3.45 10.42
CA LYS A 46 19.83 -3.77 10.32
C LYS A 46 20.13 -5.20 9.87
N LYS A 47 19.13 -6.10 9.92
CA LYS A 47 19.26 -7.49 9.46
C LYS A 47 18.92 -7.67 7.98
N ALA A 48 18.34 -6.66 7.33
CA ALA A 48 18.06 -6.66 5.90
C ALA A 48 19.23 -6.07 5.11
N HIS A 49 19.41 -6.54 3.88
CA HIS A 49 20.35 -5.98 2.92
C HIS A 49 19.65 -4.92 2.07
N TYR A 50 20.16 -3.69 2.04
CA TYR A 50 19.57 -2.57 1.27
C TYR A 50 20.38 -2.27 0.03
N TRP A 51 19.72 -2.29 -1.12
CA TRP A 51 20.23 -1.76 -2.38
C TRP A 51 19.52 -0.46 -2.70
N LYS A 52 20.26 0.67 -2.62
CA LYS A 52 19.72 1.98 -2.97
C LYS A 52 19.63 2.12 -4.48
N GLN A 53 18.41 2.05 -5.04
CA GLN A 53 18.20 2.06 -6.49
C GLN A 53 16.83 2.61 -6.87
N ASP A 54 16.79 3.42 -7.94
CA ASP A 54 15.58 3.90 -8.60
C ASP A 54 15.13 2.87 -9.65
N LEU A 55 14.02 2.20 -9.39
CA LEU A 55 13.48 1.14 -10.25
C LEU A 55 13.08 1.61 -11.64
N SER A 56 12.83 2.91 -11.83
CA SER A 56 12.50 3.47 -13.14
C SER A 56 13.72 3.66 -14.06
N LYS A 57 14.92 3.53 -13.49
CA LYS A 57 16.22 3.77 -14.19
C LYS A 57 17.20 2.61 -14.05
N VAL A 58 16.81 1.55 -13.35
CA VAL A 58 17.68 0.40 -13.07
C VAL A 58 18.03 -0.34 -14.36
N ASP A 59 19.26 -0.79 -14.46
CA ASP A 59 19.65 -1.76 -15.50
C ASP A 59 18.97 -3.10 -15.23
N ILE A 60 18.34 -3.66 -16.25
CA ILE A 60 17.53 -4.89 -16.15
C ILE A 60 18.40 -6.11 -15.83
N ASP A 61 19.62 -6.18 -16.34
CA ASP A 61 20.50 -7.33 -16.09
C ASP A 61 21.05 -7.26 -14.66
N GLU A 62 21.40 -6.08 -14.16
CA GLU A 62 21.76 -5.87 -12.73
C GLU A 62 20.57 -6.23 -11.80
N LEU A 63 19.35 -5.79 -12.13
CA LEU A 63 18.17 -6.11 -11.35
C LEU A 63 17.88 -7.62 -11.36
N THR A 64 18.02 -8.26 -12.52
CA THR A 64 17.85 -9.72 -12.67
C THR A 64 18.86 -10.47 -11.81
N GLN A 65 20.14 -10.08 -11.87
CA GLN A 65 21.21 -10.67 -11.06
C GLN A 65 20.94 -10.50 -9.56
N PHE A 66 20.44 -9.32 -9.12
CA PHE A 66 20.08 -9.08 -7.73
C PHE A 66 18.95 -10.00 -7.25
N MET A 67 18.07 -10.44 -8.15
CA MET A 67 16.95 -11.35 -7.86
C MET A 67 17.32 -12.83 -7.88
N GLU A 68 18.51 -13.22 -8.30
CA GLU A 68 18.90 -14.63 -8.41
C GLU A 68 18.80 -15.38 -7.08
N GLY A 69 18.13 -16.53 -7.10
CA GLY A 69 17.94 -17.38 -5.94
C GLY A 69 17.00 -16.82 -4.86
N VAL A 70 16.27 -15.76 -5.17
CA VAL A 70 15.17 -15.23 -4.35
C VAL A 70 13.89 -16.01 -4.64
N ASP A 71 13.08 -16.29 -3.62
CA ASP A 71 11.83 -17.03 -3.79
C ASP A 71 10.67 -16.11 -4.20
N ILE A 72 10.55 -14.93 -3.58
CA ILE A 72 9.39 -14.04 -3.67
C ILE A 72 9.82 -12.58 -3.72
N VAL A 73 9.10 -11.79 -4.52
CA VAL A 73 9.20 -10.33 -4.54
C VAL A 73 7.91 -9.71 -4.04
N PHE A 74 8.01 -8.83 -3.05
CA PHE A 74 6.95 -7.92 -2.62
C PHE A 74 7.20 -6.55 -3.24
N HIS A 75 6.37 -6.16 -4.17
CA HIS A 75 6.56 -4.89 -4.89
C HIS A 75 5.68 -3.79 -4.31
N LEU A 76 6.26 -3.00 -3.37
CA LEU A 76 5.60 -1.88 -2.71
C LEU A 76 6.14 -0.51 -3.15
N ALA A 77 7.30 -0.46 -3.83
CA ALA A 77 7.86 0.80 -4.32
C ALA A 77 6.88 1.51 -5.25
N ALA A 78 6.52 2.72 -4.91
CA ALA A 78 5.64 3.58 -5.71
C ALA A 78 5.68 5.02 -5.18
N LEU A 79 5.46 5.98 -6.04
CA LEU A 79 4.98 7.29 -5.62
C LEU A 79 3.47 7.19 -5.40
N ALA A 80 3.04 7.42 -4.15
CA ALA A 80 1.65 7.28 -3.73
C ALA A 80 0.98 8.66 -3.62
N ARG A 81 -0.33 8.74 -3.77
CA ARG A 81 -1.19 9.91 -3.62
C ARG A 81 -1.72 10.52 -4.91
N VAL A 82 -2.98 10.91 -4.77
CA VAL A 82 -3.77 11.46 -5.87
C VAL A 82 -3.23 12.83 -6.29
N GLN A 83 -3.18 13.79 -5.36
CA GLN A 83 -2.86 15.18 -5.70
C GLN A 83 -1.46 15.35 -6.31
N PRO A 84 -0.37 14.81 -5.73
CA PRO A 84 0.95 14.90 -6.37
C PRO A 84 1.02 14.24 -7.75
N SER A 85 0.23 13.18 -7.98
CA SER A 85 0.18 12.53 -9.31
C SER A 85 -0.49 13.38 -10.38
N ILE A 86 -1.40 14.28 -9.98
CA ILE A 86 -2.03 15.26 -10.90
C ILE A 86 -1.03 16.36 -11.25
N GLU A 87 -0.20 16.76 -10.28
CA GLU A 87 0.80 17.80 -10.45
C GLU A 87 2.00 17.34 -11.30
N ASP A 88 2.45 16.08 -11.13
CA ASP A 88 3.55 15.51 -11.93
C ASP A 88 3.23 14.07 -12.40
N PRO A 89 2.32 13.90 -13.37
CA PRO A 89 1.93 12.58 -13.85
C PRO A 89 3.06 11.83 -14.56
N ILE A 90 4.03 12.54 -15.12
CA ILE A 90 5.14 11.94 -15.88
C ILE A 90 6.10 11.21 -14.96
N THR A 91 6.57 11.85 -13.89
CA THR A 91 7.44 11.22 -12.90
C THR A 91 6.73 10.06 -12.21
N PHE A 92 5.45 10.26 -11.85
CA PHE A 92 4.63 9.18 -11.27
C PHE A 92 4.50 7.98 -12.21
N ASN A 93 4.32 8.20 -13.52
CA ASN A 93 4.23 7.10 -14.49
C ASN A 93 5.54 6.32 -14.57
N LYS A 94 6.69 7.00 -14.66
CA LYS A 94 8.00 6.33 -14.69
C LYS A 94 8.22 5.43 -13.48
N VAL A 95 7.91 5.93 -12.27
CA VAL A 95 8.11 5.14 -11.05
C VAL A 95 7.07 4.02 -10.95
N ASN A 96 5.78 4.33 -11.13
CA ASN A 96 4.70 3.39 -10.84
C ASN A 96 4.45 2.39 -11.96
N VAL A 97 4.68 2.75 -13.23
CA VAL A 97 4.40 1.88 -14.38
C VAL A 97 5.70 1.25 -14.90
N ASP A 98 6.69 2.08 -15.29
CA ASP A 98 7.94 1.54 -15.85
C ASP A 98 8.71 0.77 -14.77
N GLY A 99 8.77 1.27 -13.52
CA GLY A 99 9.36 0.57 -12.38
C GLY A 99 8.69 -0.77 -12.09
N THR A 100 7.35 -0.85 -12.16
CA THR A 100 6.61 -2.11 -12.01
C THR A 100 6.94 -3.08 -13.15
N LEU A 101 6.97 -2.61 -14.39
CA LEU A 101 7.33 -3.44 -15.54
C LEU A 101 8.76 -3.99 -15.43
N ASN A 102 9.71 -3.16 -14.98
CA ASN A 102 11.09 -3.60 -14.76
C ASN A 102 11.19 -4.71 -13.70
N ILE A 103 10.46 -4.58 -12.59
CA ILE A 103 10.38 -5.63 -11.55
C ILE A 103 9.79 -6.93 -12.10
N LEU A 104 8.67 -6.87 -12.81
CA LEU A 104 8.02 -8.06 -13.36
C LEU A 104 8.92 -8.75 -14.40
N TRP A 105 9.58 -7.98 -15.26
CA TRP A 105 10.47 -8.53 -16.27
C TRP A 105 11.72 -9.19 -15.67
N ALA A 106 12.38 -8.51 -14.72
CA ALA A 106 13.52 -9.08 -14.02
C ALA A 106 13.14 -10.31 -13.18
N ALA A 107 11.98 -10.28 -12.52
CA ALA A 107 11.47 -11.42 -11.75
C ALA A 107 11.21 -12.64 -12.64
N HIS A 108 10.62 -12.44 -13.83
CA HIS A 108 10.45 -13.53 -14.82
C HIS A 108 11.82 -14.09 -15.25
N LYS A 109 12.79 -13.23 -15.63
CA LYS A 109 14.13 -13.66 -16.06
C LYS A 109 14.89 -14.40 -14.96
N ALA A 110 14.76 -13.98 -13.71
CA ALA A 110 15.41 -14.60 -12.55
C ALA A 110 14.70 -15.88 -12.04
N GLY A 111 13.56 -16.25 -12.60
CA GLY A 111 12.80 -17.42 -12.18
C GLY A 111 12.15 -17.29 -10.80
N ILE A 112 11.74 -16.08 -10.42
CA ILE A 112 10.98 -15.81 -9.19
C ILE A 112 9.69 -16.62 -9.20
N LYS A 113 9.33 -17.24 -8.08
CA LYS A 113 8.13 -18.07 -7.97
C LYS A 113 6.84 -17.24 -7.92
N ARG A 114 6.86 -16.11 -7.22
CA ARG A 114 5.68 -15.24 -7.09
C ARG A 114 6.07 -13.79 -6.88
N VAL A 115 5.28 -12.88 -7.47
CA VAL A 115 5.33 -11.43 -7.18
C VAL A 115 4.03 -11.00 -6.52
N VAL A 116 4.12 -10.42 -5.32
CA VAL A 116 3.00 -9.78 -4.62
C VAL A 116 3.05 -8.29 -4.90
N TYR A 117 2.06 -7.79 -5.64
CA TYR A 117 1.99 -6.40 -6.06
C TYR A 117 1.06 -5.59 -5.15
N SER A 118 1.55 -4.47 -4.65
CA SER A 118 0.77 -3.50 -3.89
C SER A 118 -0.05 -2.62 -4.82
N ALA A 119 -1.29 -3.03 -5.08
CA ALA A 119 -2.28 -2.29 -5.81
C ALA A 119 -3.02 -1.28 -4.90
N SER A 120 -4.11 -0.69 -5.37
CA SER A 120 -4.82 0.36 -4.63
C SER A 120 -6.31 0.35 -4.94
N SER A 121 -7.14 0.60 -3.93
CA SER A 121 -8.58 0.86 -4.08
C SER A 121 -8.89 2.10 -4.92
N SER A 122 -7.90 2.98 -5.16
CA SER A 122 -8.05 4.15 -6.05
C SER A 122 -8.39 3.79 -7.51
N CYS A 123 -8.22 2.53 -7.91
CA CYS A 123 -8.67 2.04 -9.22
C CYS A 123 -10.19 2.12 -9.40
N TYR A 124 -10.97 2.01 -8.33
CA TYR A 124 -12.44 2.05 -8.41
C TYR A 124 -13.01 3.44 -8.69
N GLY A 125 -12.26 4.50 -8.31
CA GLY A 125 -12.72 5.87 -8.47
C GLY A 125 -13.97 6.17 -7.64
N ASN A 126 -14.98 6.75 -8.28
CA ASN A 126 -16.24 7.13 -7.62
C ASN A 126 -17.36 6.13 -7.97
N ASN A 127 -17.20 4.89 -7.53
CA ASN A 127 -18.22 3.85 -7.69
C ASN A 127 -19.44 4.10 -6.78
N LYS A 128 -20.51 3.34 -7.01
CA LYS A 128 -21.78 3.48 -6.25
C LYS A 128 -22.22 2.20 -5.56
N ASN A 129 -21.51 1.11 -5.81
CA ASN A 129 -21.83 -0.21 -5.23
C ASN A 129 -20.94 -0.43 -4.00
N PHE A 130 -21.57 -0.63 -2.84
CA PHE A 130 -20.90 -0.83 -1.55
C PHE A 130 -21.57 -1.96 -0.77
N PRO A 131 -20.78 -2.82 -0.09
CA PRO A 131 -19.31 -2.91 -0.16
C PRO A 131 -18.82 -3.19 -1.57
N THR A 132 -17.66 -2.61 -1.97
CA THR A 132 -17.12 -2.71 -3.33
C THR A 132 -16.43 -4.06 -3.55
N PRO A 133 -16.94 -4.96 -4.42
CA PRO A 133 -16.26 -6.21 -4.75
C PRO A 133 -15.17 -6.00 -5.80
N GLU A 134 -14.25 -6.97 -5.95
CA GLU A 134 -13.19 -6.92 -6.96
C GLU A 134 -13.71 -6.93 -8.41
N THR A 135 -14.94 -7.38 -8.61
CA THR A 135 -15.64 -7.39 -9.90
C THR A 135 -16.24 -6.04 -10.29
N GLU A 136 -16.23 -5.06 -9.37
CA GLU A 136 -16.70 -3.71 -9.67
C GLU A 136 -15.88 -3.09 -10.81
N SER A 137 -16.55 -2.33 -11.66
CA SER A 137 -15.89 -1.62 -12.76
C SER A 137 -14.91 -0.59 -12.24
N THR A 138 -13.72 -0.55 -12.84
CA THR A 138 -12.68 0.40 -12.50
C THR A 138 -12.84 1.69 -13.29
N ASN A 139 -12.78 2.83 -12.59
CA ASN A 139 -12.84 4.16 -13.19
C ASN A 139 -11.96 5.14 -12.40
N PRO A 140 -10.62 5.00 -12.47
CA PRO A 140 -9.70 5.80 -11.67
C PRO A 140 -9.83 7.29 -11.96
N LEU A 141 -9.87 8.11 -10.90
CA LEU A 141 -10.05 9.58 -10.97
C LEU A 141 -8.71 10.34 -11.01
N SER A 142 -7.58 9.65 -11.02
CA SER A 142 -6.26 10.28 -10.98
C SER A 142 -5.22 9.46 -11.74
N PRO A 143 -4.09 10.08 -12.16
CA PRO A 143 -2.97 9.37 -12.72
C PRO A 143 -2.48 8.24 -11.80
N TYR A 144 -2.35 8.48 -10.50
CA TYR A 144 -1.97 7.45 -9.52
C TYR A 144 -2.90 6.23 -9.55
N GLY A 145 -4.22 6.45 -9.50
CA GLY A 145 -5.20 5.35 -9.54
C GLY A 145 -5.11 4.56 -10.83
N LEU A 146 -4.94 5.22 -11.97
CA LEU A 146 -4.75 4.59 -13.27
C LEU A 146 -3.42 3.80 -13.32
N GLN A 147 -2.33 4.36 -12.83
CA GLN A 147 -1.01 3.71 -12.83
C GLN A 147 -1.00 2.44 -11.97
N LYS A 148 -1.63 2.47 -10.79
CA LYS A 148 -1.80 1.30 -9.94
C LYS A 148 -2.65 0.22 -10.63
N TYR A 149 -3.69 0.61 -11.33
CA TYR A 149 -4.51 -0.30 -12.12
C TYR A 149 -3.76 -0.90 -13.32
N LEU A 150 -2.94 -0.12 -14.01
CA LEU A 150 -2.04 -0.63 -15.06
C LEU A 150 -1.06 -1.68 -14.52
N GLY A 151 -0.52 -1.47 -13.31
CA GLY A 151 0.33 -2.46 -12.65
C GLY A 151 -0.38 -3.80 -12.42
N GLU A 152 -1.67 -3.79 -12.02
CA GLU A 152 -2.48 -5.02 -11.91
C GLU A 152 -2.63 -5.72 -13.26
N HIS A 153 -2.87 -4.97 -14.35
CA HIS A 153 -2.97 -5.54 -15.69
C HIS A 153 -1.65 -6.16 -16.14
N TYR A 154 -0.51 -5.52 -15.84
CA TYR A 154 0.80 -6.12 -16.08
C TYR A 154 0.98 -7.42 -15.29
N CYS A 155 0.64 -7.42 -13.99
CA CYS A 155 0.69 -8.63 -13.18
C CYS A 155 -0.12 -9.78 -13.79
N LYS A 156 -1.37 -9.51 -14.18
CA LYS A 156 -2.23 -10.51 -14.84
C LYS A 156 -1.63 -11.00 -16.16
N MET A 157 -1.18 -10.08 -17.02
CA MET A 157 -0.59 -10.41 -18.30
C MET A 157 0.69 -11.24 -18.12
N PHE A 158 1.54 -10.92 -17.12
CA PHE A 158 2.75 -11.72 -16.85
C PHE A 158 2.42 -13.13 -16.39
N SER A 159 1.33 -13.31 -15.63
CA SER A 159 0.88 -14.65 -15.26
C SER A 159 0.36 -15.43 -16.47
N GLU A 160 -0.42 -14.80 -17.34
CA GLU A 160 -1.03 -15.46 -18.50
C GLU A 160 -0.01 -15.75 -19.62
N VAL A 161 0.91 -14.82 -19.89
CA VAL A 161 1.82 -14.89 -21.05
C VAL A 161 3.17 -15.51 -20.70
N TYR A 162 3.72 -15.14 -19.55
CA TYR A 162 5.07 -15.54 -19.14
C TYR A 162 5.10 -16.63 -18.05
N GLY A 163 3.94 -17.00 -17.49
CA GLY A 163 3.85 -18.02 -16.44
C GLY A 163 4.44 -17.58 -15.09
N LEU A 164 4.68 -16.28 -14.88
CA LEU A 164 5.08 -15.74 -13.60
C LEU A 164 3.85 -15.64 -12.69
N ASP A 165 3.80 -16.38 -11.58
CA ASP A 165 2.70 -16.24 -10.66
C ASP A 165 2.71 -14.85 -9.98
N THR A 166 1.62 -14.13 -10.11
CA THR A 166 1.46 -12.79 -9.52
C THR A 166 0.15 -12.68 -8.76
N VAL A 167 0.10 -11.76 -7.83
CA VAL A 167 -1.11 -11.41 -7.08
C VAL A 167 -1.12 -9.92 -6.76
N SER A 168 -2.26 -9.28 -6.91
CA SER A 168 -2.44 -7.84 -6.66
C SER A 168 -3.29 -7.62 -5.42
N LEU A 169 -2.81 -6.81 -4.47
CA LEU A 169 -3.51 -6.49 -3.24
C LEU A 169 -3.96 -5.03 -3.28
N ARG A 170 -5.27 -4.78 -3.42
CA ARG A 170 -5.88 -3.45 -3.45
C ARG A 170 -6.05 -2.92 -2.03
N TYR A 171 -5.07 -2.15 -1.53
CA TYR A 171 -5.13 -1.59 -0.19
C TYR A 171 -6.15 -0.45 -0.09
N PHE A 172 -6.91 -0.44 1.03
CA PHE A 172 -7.79 0.65 1.42
C PHE A 172 -7.16 1.40 2.58
N ASN A 173 -7.01 2.69 2.48
CA ASN A 173 -6.49 3.68 3.45
C ASN A 173 -5.71 3.10 4.64
N VAL A 174 -4.47 2.67 4.40
CA VAL A 174 -3.66 1.99 5.40
C VAL A 174 -3.21 2.96 6.50
N TYR A 175 -3.39 2.57 7.76
CA TYR A 175 -2.93 3.32 8.93
C TYR A 175 -2.06 2.43 9.84
N GLY A 176 -1.29 3.04 10.72
CA GLY A 176 -0.49 2.29 11.70
C GLY A 176 0.88 2.88 11.94
N GLU A 177 1.75 2.08 12.50
CA GLU A 177 3.12 2.43 12.88
C GLU A 177 3.93 2.88 11.67
N ARG A 178 4.71 3.96 11.83
CA ARG A 178 5.54 4.61 10.78
C ARG A 178 4.75 5.32 9.67
N MET A 179 3.42 5.51 9.84
CA MET A 179 2.70 6.38 8.91
C MET A 179 3.25 7.80 8.97
N LEU A 180 3.19 8.50 7.82
CA LEU A 180 3.73 9.86 7.74
C LEU A 180 2.86 10.86 8.50
N LEU A 181 3.49 11.74 9.27
CA LEU A 181 2.86 12.86 9.96
C LEU A 181 2.87 14.15 9.13
N GLU A 182 3.75 14.23 8.15
CA GLU A 182 4.02 15.45 7.36
C GLU A 182 4.17 15.14 5.88
N GLY A 183 4.01 16.19 5.07
CA GLY A 183 4.22 16.16 3.63
C GLY A 183 3.00 15.73 2.83
N ALA A 184 3.15 15.79 1.50
CA ALA A 184 2.08 15.52 0.54
C ALA A 184 1.55 14.07 0.60
N TYR A 185 2.27 13.18 1.27
CA TYR A 185 1.92 11.76 1.40
C TYR A 185 1.21 11.42 2.74
N CYS A 186 0.89 12.41 3.58
CA CYS A 186 0.26 12.22 4.88
C CYS A 186 -1.25 11.90 4.76
N LEU A 187 -1.73 10.94 5.57
CA LEU A 187 -3.17 10.63 5.71
C LEU A 187 -3.85 11.61 6.66
N VAL A 188 -5.18 11.67 6.61
CA VAL A 188 -5.99 12.49 7.52
C VAL A 188 -5.64 12.24 9.00
N LEU A 189 -5.38 11.01 9.39
CA LEU A 189 -4.96 10.65 10.76
C LEU A 189 -3.64 11.31 11.15
N GLY A 190 -2.64 11.30 10.26
CA GLY A 190 -1.37 11.97 10.50
C GLY A 190 -1.51 13.50 10.50
N ILE A 191 -2.34 14.05 9.59
CA ILE A 191 -2.64 15.49 9.57
C ILE A 191 -3.29 15.93 10.89
N PHE A 192 -4.26 15.16 11.40
CA PHE A 192 -4.92 15.47 12.65
C PHE A 192 -3.96 15.37 13.83
N ALA A 193 -3.16 14.31 13.90
CA ALA A 193 -2.13 14.16 14.94
C ALA A 193 -1.15 15.35 14.94
N GLN A 194 -0.65 15.75 13.78
CA GLN A 194 0.25 16.89 13.65
C GLN A 194 -0.39 18.20 14.12
N LYS A 195 -1.67 18.43 13.74
CA LYS A 195 -2.40 19.63 14.18
C LYS A 195 -2.61 19.66 15.69
N MET A 196 -2.95 18.51 16.28
CA MET A 196 -3.06 18.38 17.73
C MET A 196 -1.73 18.70 18.43
N LEU A 197 -0.61 18.16 17.96
CA LEU A 197 0.73 18.47 18.47
C LEU A 197 1.09 19.96 18.37
N GLN A 198 0.54 20.66 17.36
CA GLN A 198 0.75 22.10 17.15
C GLN A 198 -0.27 22.98 17.89
N GLY A 199 -1.24 22.40 18.60
CA GLY A 199 -2.35 23.15 19.22
C GLY A 199 -3.25 23.87 18.21
N LYS A 200 -3.36 23.34 16.97
CA LYS A 200 -4.14 23.92 15.88
C LYS A 200 -5.44 23.15 15.67
N PRO A 201 -6.53 23.80 15.22
CA PRO A 201 -7.78 23.13 14.92
C PRO A 201 -7.65 22.14 13.77
N LEU A 202 -8.45 21.07 13.81
CA LEU A 202 -8.54 20.02 12.80
C LEU A 202 -9.27 20.57 11.57
N THR A 203 -8.61 20.58 10.42
CA THR A 203 -9.22 21.09 9.18
C THR A 203 -10.10 20.01 8.56
N ILE A 204 -11.37 20.30 8.40
CA ILE A 204 -12.37 19.43 7.78
C ILE A 204 -12.62 19.92 6.36
N ASN A 205 -12.12 19.19 5.37
CA ASN A 205 -12.39 19.48 3.97
C ASN A 205 -13.81 19.01 3.61
N ASN A 206 -14.42 19.65 2.60
CA ASN A 206 -15.82 19.43 2.23
C ASN A 206 -16.75 19.64 3.43
N ASP A 207 -17.73 18.75 3.65
CA ASP A 207 -18.62 18.73 4.83
C ASP A 207 -18.16 17.77 5.93
N GLY A 208 -17.07 17.02 5.69
CA GLY A 208 -16.54 16.03 6.62
C GLY A 208 -17.29 14.69 6.64
N GLU A 209 -18.35 14.54 5.84
CA GLU A 209 -19.16 13.33 5.77
C GLU A 209 -18.59 12.26 4.80
N GLN A 210 -17.55 12.60 4.06
CA GLN A 210 -16.85 11.62 3.23
C GLN A 210 -16.22 10.53 4.09
N ARG A 211 -16.48 9.26 3.72
CA ARG A 211 -16.13 8.08 4.53
C ARG A 211 -15.03 7.25 3.89
N ARG A 212 -14.16 6.67 4.72
CA ARG A 212 -13.06 5.83 4.28
C ARG A 212 -13.00 4.53 5.08
N ASP A 213 -12.78 3.44 4.35
CA ASP A 213 -12.37 2.16 4.94
C ASP A 213 -10.89 2.28 5.33
N PHE A 214 -10.60 2.13 6.62
CA PHE A 214 -9.25 2.23 7.17
C PHE A 214 -8.73 0.84 7.54
N THR A 215 -7.58 0.47 7.00
CA THR A 215 -6.98 -0.85 7.19
C THR A 215 -5.69 -0.74 8.01
N TYR A 216 -5.58 -1.49 9.09
CA TYR A 216 -4.38 -1.51 9.92
C TYR A 216 -3.17 -2.07 9.17
N VAL A 217 -2.00 -1.44 9.31
CA VAL A 217 -0.78 -1.85 8.60
C VAL A 217 -0.36 -3.28 8.92
N GLY A 218 -0.57 -3.75 10.14
CA GLY A 218 -0.31 -5.14 10.53
C GLY A 218 -1.19 -6.14 9.77
N ASP A 219 -2.44 -5.80 9.49
CA ASP A 219 -3.34 -6.63 8.67
C ASP A 219 -2.93 -6.62 7.19
N VAL A 220 -2.46 -5.47 6.69
CA VAL A 220 -1.89 -5.38 5.33
C VAL A 220 -0.62 -6.23 5.20
N VAL A 221 0.27 -6.19 6.18
CA VAL A 221 1.46 -7.05 6.25
C VAL A 221 1.05 -8.52 6.25
N ASN A 222 0.04 -8.90 7.06
CA ASN A 222 -0.48 -10.26 7.09
C ASN A 222 -1.05 -10.68 5.73
N ALA A 223 -1.81 -9.82 5.04
CA ALA A 223 -2.33 -10.09 3.70
C ALA A 223 -1.21 -10.37 2.69
N ASN A 224 -0.12 -9.60 2.71
CA ASN A 224 1.06 -9.83 1.88
C ASN A 224 1.67 -11.22 2.14
N ILE A 225 1.82 -11.60 3.40
CA ILE A 225 2.40 -12.89 3.79
C ILE A 225 1.48 -14.04 3.36
N LEU A 226 0.18 -13.94 3.60
CA LEU A 226 -0.79 -14.96 3.19
C LEU A 226 -0.83 -15.13 1.67
N ALA A 227 -0.83 -14.03 0.90
CA ALA A 227 -0.75 -14.08 -0.54
C ALA A 227 0.57 -14.70 -1.03
N ALA A 228 1.70 -14.34 -0.39
CA ALA A 228 3.02 -14.86 -0.74
C ALA A 228 3.16 -16.38 -0.46
N THR A 229 2.53 -16.87 0.61
CA THR A 229 2.65 -18.26 1.06
C THR A 229 1.50 -19.15 0.63
N HIS A 230 0.53 -18.61 -0.12
CA HIS A 230 -0.62 -19.38 -0.63
C HIS A 230 -0.13 -20.60 -1.42
N PRO A 231 -0.70 -21.81 -1.16
CA PRO A 231 -0.19 -23.05 -1.75
C PRO A 231 -0.41 -23.16 -3.26
N GLU A 232 -1.45 -22.53 -3.78
CA GLU A 232 -1.81 -22.55 -5.20
C GLU A 232 -1.38 -21.25 -5.89
N ASP A 233 -1.16 -21.30 -7.20
CA ASP A 233 -0.90 -20.12 -8.01
C ASP A 233 -2.11 -19.19 -8.03
N LEU A 234 -1.87 -17.91 -7.81
CA LEU A 234 -2.92 -16.89 -7.78
C LEU A 234 -3.16 -16.22 -9.15
N LYS A 235 -2.33 -16.51 -10.14
CA LYS A 235 -2.54 -16.24 -11.58
C LYS A 235 -2.98 -14.81 -11.92
N GLY A 236 -2.41 -13.83 -11.25
CA GLY A 236 -2.74 -12.41 -11.48
C GLY A 236 -4.04 -11.94 -10.84
N GLU A 237 -4.63 -12.72 -9.92
CA GLU A 237 -5.83 -12.34 -9.19
C GLU A 237 -5.62 -11.09 -8.35
N SER A 238 -6.67 -10.27 -8.24
CA SER A 238 -6.70 -9.10 -7.37
C SER A 238 -7.57 -9.36 -6.15
N PHE A 239 -7.16 -8.84 -4.99
CA PHE A 239 -7.87 -8.96 -3.71
C PHE A 239 -8.00 -7.60 -3.03
N ASN A 240 -9.21 -7.30 -2.54
CA ASN A 240 -9.44 -6.14 -1.68
C ASN A 240 -8.89 -6.39 -0.28
N ILE A 241 -8.01 -5.51 0.16
CA ILE A 241 -7.44 -5.51 1.50
C ILE A 241 -7.92 -4.26 2.21
N GLY A 242 -9.15 -4.35 2.70
CA GLY A 242 -9.89 -3.34 3.43
C GLY A 242 -10.54 -3.96 4.67
N ASN A 243 -10.73 -3.16 5.71
CA ASN A 243 -11.28 -3.65 6.98
C ASN A 243 -12.75 -4.11 6.84
N GLY A 244 -13.48 -3.55 5.85
CA GLY A 244 -14.92 -3.80 5.67
C GLY A 244 -15.80 -2.96 6.59
N ASP A 245 -15.24 -1.90 7.17
CA ASP A 245 -15.92 -0.85 7.91
C ASP A 245 -15.34 0.52 7.51
N ASN A 246 -16.06 1.61 7.78
CA ASN A 246 -15.61 2.94 7.39
C ASN A 246 -15.98 4.02 8.41
N TYR A 247 -15.19 5.08 8.41
CA TYR A 247 -15.37 6.25 9.28
C TYR A 247 -15.40 7.54 8.45
N SER A 248 -16.24 8.50 8.83
CA SER A 248 -16.23 9.84 8.25
C SER A 248 -15.07 10.67 8.80
N VAL A 249 -14.71 11.75 8.11
CA VAL A 249 -13.70 12.69 8.61
C VAL A 249 -14.17 13.36 9.89
N ASN A 250 -15.48 13.61 10.03
CA ASN A 250 -16.06 14.15 11.26
C ASN A 250 -15.92 13.18 12.45
N GLU A 251 -16.23 11.89 12.26
CA GLU A 251 -16.04 10.85 13.29
C GLU A 251 -14.57 10.74 13.71
N LEU A 252 -13.63 10.81 12.77
CA LEU A 252 -12.20 10.82 13.09
C LEU A 252 -11.82 12.05 13.91
N ALA A 253 -12.31 13.24 13.55
CA ALA A 253 -12.04 14.46 14.28
C ALA A 253 -12.58 14.38 15.73
N ASP A 254 -13.76 13.76 15.93
CA ASP A 254 -14.32 13.53 17.25
C ASP A 254 -13.48 12.56 18.09
N MET A 255 -12.95 11.49 17.48
CA MET A 255 -12.00 10.57 18.15
C MET A 255 -10.69 11.26 18.56
N PHE A 256 -10.19 12.19 17.75
CA PHE A 256 -9.03 13.01 18.13
C PHE A 256 -9.37 14.03 19.22
N GLY A 257 -10.58 14.58 19.23
CA GLY A 257 -11.07 15.50 20.28
C GLY A 257 -10.57 16.94 20.13
N GLY A 258 -10.08 17.33 18.94
CA GLY A 258 -9.64 18.70 18.65
C GLY A 258 -10.77 19.61 18.18
N GLU A 259 -10.57 20.94 18.29
CA GLU A 259 -11.46 21.92 17.64
C GLU A 259 -11.47 21.71 16.13
N LYS A 260 -12.65 21.79 15.51
CA LYS A 260 -12.81 21.67 14.07
C LYS A 260 -12.78 23.03 13.39
N ALA A 261 -12.09 23.13 12.24
CA ALA A 261 -12.10 24.31 11.37
C ALA A 261 -12.51 23.92 9.95
N GLU A 262 -13.25 24.78 9.28
CA GLU A 262 -13.64 24.59 7.89
C GLU A 262 -12.40 24.57 6.98
N GLY A 263 -12.34 23.59 6.07
CA GLY A 263 -11.29 23.42 5.09
C GLY A 263 -11.75 23.81 3.68
N GLN A 264 -11.11 23.23 2.67
CA GLN A 264 -11.38 23.51 1.26
C GLN A 264 -12.28 22.43 0.64
N LYS A 265 -12.95 22.77 -0.46
CA LYS A 265 -13.59 21.77 -1.32
C LYS A 265 -12.53 21.01 -2.11
N VAL A 266 -12.51 19.70 -2.01
CA VAL A 266 -11.59 18.82 -2.71
C VAL A 266 -12.36 17.75 -3.48
N LEU A 267 -11.84 17.39 -4.64
CA LEU A 267 -12.41 16.31 -5.45
C LEU A 267 -11.87 14.95 -4.93
N GLU A 268 -12.73 14.18 -4.32
CA GLU A 268 -12.41 12.85 -3.80
C GLU A 268 -13.67 11.96 -3.79
N PRO A 269 -13.53 10.62 -3.75
CA PRO A 269 -14.67 9.73 -3.59
C PRO A 269 -15.43 10.06 -2.29
N PHE A 270 -16.75 10.01 -2.34
CA PHE A 270 -17.57 10.25 -1.13
C PHE A 270 -17.42 9.09 -0.14
N LEU A 271 -17.39 7.84 -0.63
CA LEU A 271 -17.33 6.66 0.22
C LEU A 271 -16.34 5.63 -0.36
N THR A 272 -15.55 5.02 0.51
CA THR A 272 -14.83 3.77 0.21
C THR A 272 -15.17 2.73 1.25
N LEU A 273 -15.53 1.51 0.81
CA LEU A 273 -15.85 0.38 1.66
C LEU A 273 -15.57 -0.92 0.89
N ALA A 274 -14.65 -1.72 1.39
CA ALA A 274 -14.24 -2.97 0.75
C ALA A 274 -15.26 -4.09 0.98
N ASP A 275 -15.61 -4.82 -0.06
CA ASP A 275 -15.98 -6.22 0.10
C ASP A 275 -14.68 -7.04 0.16
N ASN A 276 -14.35 -7.54 1.35
CA ASN A 276 -13.15 -8.32 1.60
C ASN A 276 -13.42 -9.84 1.64
N SER A 277 -14.59 -10.27 1.22
CA SER A 277 -15.02 -11.68 1.25
C SER A 277 -14.08 -12.58 0.46
N LYS A 278 -13.58 -12.12 -0.69
CA LYS A 278 -12.64 -12.89 -1.52
C LYS A 278 -11.32 -13.15 -0.78
N ALA A 279 -10.75 -12.13 -0.14
CA ALA A 279 -9.53 -12.28 0.65
C ALA A 279 -9.74 -13.21 1.86
N LYS A 280 -10.89 -13.13 2.54
CA LYS A 280 -11.27 -14.05 3.61
C LYS A 280 -11.36 -15.50 3.13
N ASN A 281 -12.04 -15.74 2.03
CA ASN A 281 -12.35 -17.08 1.55
C ASN A 281 -11.14 -17.77 0.90
N ILE A 282 -10.32 -17.04 0.16
CA ILE A 282 -9.21 -17.61 -0.62
C ILE A 282 -7.91 -17.53 0.17
N LEU A 283 -7.56 -16.36 0.71
CA LEU A 283 -6.32 -16.16 1.45
C LEU A 283 -6.43 -16.52 2.93
N ASN A 284 -7.63 -16.80 3.44
CA ASN A 284 -7.91 -16.93 4.88
C ASN A 284 -7.49 -15.68 5.68
N TRP A 285 -7.63 -14.51 5.04
CA TRP A 285 -7.25 -13.23 5.62
C TRP A 285 -8.40 -12.63 6.44
N ASN A 286 -8.15 -12.35 7.70
CA ASN A 286 -9.13 -11.72 8.58
C ASN A 286 -8.48 -10.51 9.23
N PRO A 287 -8.95 -9.26 8.95
CA PRO A 287 -8.44 -8.07 9.60
C PRO A 287 -8.78 -8.08 11.10
N THR A 288 -7.88 -7.55 11.90
CA THR A 288 -7.98 -7.48 13.35
C THR A 288 -7.86 -6.04 13.89
N GLY A 289 -7.50 -5.10 13.02
CA GLY A 289 -7.32 -3.69 13.37
C GLY A 289 -8.62 -3.03 13.82
N ASP A 290 -8.60 -2.38 14.98
CA ASP A 290 -9.66 -1.54 15.51
C ASP A 290 -9.20 -0.09 15.55
N LEU A 291 -9.72 0.72 14.64
CA LEU A 291 -9.27 2.10 14.44
C LEU A 291 -9.50 3.00 15.68
N PRO A 292 -10.65 2.97 16.35
CA PRO A 292 -10.85 3.77 17.55
C PRO A 292 -9.83 3.47 18.66
N THR A 293 -9.65 2.20 19.00
CA THR A 293 -8.65 1.78 20.00
C THR A 293 -7.23 2.17 19.59
N TRP A 294 -6.90 2.05 18.28
CA TRP A 294 -5.59 2.47 17.78
C TRP A 294 -5.40 3.99 17.90
N ILE A 295 -6.41 4.81 17.60
CA ILE A 295 -6.33 6.27 17.75
C ILE A 295 -6.11 6.67 19.21
N GLU A 296 -6.81 6.05 20.16
CA GLU A 296 -6.61 6.31 21.59
C GLU A 296 -5.17 6.02 22.04
N LYS A 297 -4.64 4.86 21.64
CA LYS A 297 -3.24 4.52 21.90
C LYS A 297 -2.29 5.50 21.24
N TYR A 298 -2.52 5.81 19.95
CA TYR A 298 -1.67 6.69 19.17
C TYR A 298 -1.59 8.11 19.74
N LYS A 299 -2.72 8.67 20.20
CA LYS A 299 -2.77 9.94 20.92
C LYS A 299 -1.92 9.90 22.19
N LYS A 300 -2.06 8.85 22.98
CA LYS A 300 -1.29 8.64 24.21
C LYS A 300 0.21 8.55 23.93
N ASP A 301 0.62 7.82 22.89
CA ASP A 301 2.02 7.64 22.51
C ASP A 301 2.64 8.97 22.03
N LEU A 302 1.85 9.86 21.43
CA LEU A 302 2.23 11.20 21.01
C LEU A 302 2.13 12.26 22.12
N GLY A 303 1.49 11.98 23.24
CA GLY A 303 1.27 12.93 24.33
C GLY A 303 0.19 13.98 24.05
N ILE A 304 -0.83 13.65 23.25
CA ILE A 304 -1.96 14.53 22.86
C ILE A 304 -3.30 13.95 23.31
#